data_065240102da1b97406a0ed403d484843
#
_entry.id   065240102da1b97406a0ed403d484843
#
_cell.length_a   1.000
_cell.length_b   1.000
_cell.length_c   1.000
_cell.angle_alpha   90.00
_cell.angle_beta   90.00
_cell.angle_gamma   90.00
#
_symmetry.space_group_name_H-M   'P 1'
#
loop_
_entity.id
_entity.type
_entity.pdbx_description
1 polymer ?
#
loop_
_entity_poly.entity_id
_entity_poly.type
_entity_poly.pdbx_seq_one_letter_code
_entity_poly.pdbx_strand_id
1 'polypeptide(L)'
;MSTFKTGLYIVSTPIGNLDDITLRSLDVLKKSDIILCEDTRRSLKLLNYYKIKKKLISYHKFNEQKELQKIVEYLKEGKILSLISDAGTPALSDPGLLLIKCCIENNIQVYPIPGPSAITTAASVSGFDDKFLFYGFLPKKENDLIKTFNNLKNLDYSLVFFIPGIKINFYLNFFKEHFFGRDIFIAREMSKIHETFYREKINEIKPFKTTLKGELTVVISKIYNNNKYISEVEITKQANEYLKKYSLKDVVELISKKEKISRNRVYEICLKIKNDKKNN
;
A
#
# COMPACT_ATOMS: atom_id res chain seq x y z
N MET A 1 19.14 -22.67 23.06
CA MET A 1 17.83 -23.00 22.43
C MET A 1 16.77 -22.14 23.09
N SER A 2 16.06 -21.32 22.36
CA SER A 2 14.97 -20.51 22.95
C SER A 2 13.81 -21.44 23.30
N THR A 3 13.44 -21.46 24.58
CA THR A 3 12.22 -22.13 25.05
C THR A 3 11.03 -21.40 24.46
N PHE A 4 10.23 -22.06 23.59
CA PHE A 4 9.00 -21.50 23.07
C PHE A 4 7.98 -21.39 24.22
N LYS A 5 7.42 -20.20 24.39
CA LYS A 5 6.40 -19.91 25.40
C LYS A 5 5.01 -20.12 24.79
N THR A 6 4.03 -20.45 25.61
CA THR A 6 2.62 -20.52 25.21
C THR A 6 2.12 -19.15 24.73
N GLY A 7 1.22 -19.13 23.75
CA GLY A 7 0.67 -17.90 23.20
C GLY A 7 0.49 -17.92 21.68
N LEU A 8 0.15 -16.74 21.13
CA LEU A 8 -0.06 -16.53 19.70
C LEU A 8 1.22 -16.00 19.05
N TYR A 9 1.66 -16.65 17.99
CA TYR A 9 2.81 -16.22 17.18
C TYR A 9 2.33 -15.68 15.84
N ILE A 10 2.65 -14.43 15.54
CA ILE A 10 2.39 -13.79 14.23
C ILE A 10 3.60 -14.06 13.36
N VAL A 11 3.44 -14.94 12.38
CA VAL A 11 4.57 -15.48 11.60
C VAL A 11 4.50 -14.98 10.17
N SER A 12 5.49 -14.19 9.76
CA SER A 12 5.61 -13.74 8.37
C SER A 12 6.00 -14.90 7.46
N THR A 13 5.37 -14.96 6.27
CA THR A 13 5.59 -15.97 5.23
C THR A 13 6.16 -15.32 3.96
N PRO A 14 6.77 -16.09 3.05
CA PRO A 14 7.33 -15.59 1.80
C PRO A 14 6.31 -14.81 0.96
N ILE A 15 6.75 -13.74 0.31
CA ILE A 15 5.92 -12.95 -0.61
C ILE A 15 6.02 -13.42 -2.06
N GLY A 16 6.99 -14.28 -2.36
CA GLY A 16 7.21 -14.80 -3.71
C GLY A 16 8.18 -15.97 -3.74
N ASN A 17 9.37 -15.78 -3.17
CA ASN A 17 10.41 -16.81 -3.10
C ASN A 17 10.32 -17.57 -1.77
N LEU A 18 10.22 -18.89 -1.81
CA LEU A 18 10.13 -19.70 -0.60
C LEU A 18 11.36 -19.53 0.31
N ASP A 19 12.54 -19.31 -0.27
CA ASP A 19 13.79 -19.15 0.48
C ASP A 19 13.84 -17.88 1.35
N ASP A 20 12.91 -16.95 1.16
CA ASP A 20 12.77 -15.74 2.00
C ASP A 20 12.22 -16.05 3.40
N ILE A 21 11.76 -17.25 3.70
CA ILE A 21 11.28 -17.61 5.05
C ILE A 21 12.45 -17.63 6.03
N THR A 22 12.23 -17.10 7.23
CA THR A 22 13.28 -17.12 8.24
C THR A 22 13.38 -18.49 8.93
N LEU A 23 14.59 -18.87 9.35
CA LEU A 23 14.81 -20.09 10.15
C LEU A 23 13.94 -20.11 11.41
N ARG A 24 13.77 -18.91 12.06
CA ARG A 24 12.94 -18.76 13.24
C ARG A 24 11.45 -18.98 12.93
N SER A 25 10.98 -18.53 11.75
CA SER A 25 9.61 -18.83 11.29
C SER A 25 9.40 -20.33 11.16
N LEU A 26 10.34 -21.04 10.55
CA LEU A 26 10.27 -22.51 10.39
C LEU A 26 10.25 -23.23 11.75
N ASP A 27 11.08 -22.80 12.70
CA ASP A 27 11.12 -23.38 14.04
C ASP A 27 9.81 -23.17 14.81
N VAL A 28 9.23 -21.97 14.73
CA VAL A 28 7.94 -21.67 15.36
C VAL A 28 6.84 -22.52 14.74
N LEU A 29 6.74 -22.58 13.42
CA LEU A 29 5.73 -23.39 12.71
C LEU A 29 5.85 -24.89 13.07
N LYS A 30 7.08 -25.39 13.21
CA LYS A 30 7.31 -26.79 13.66
C LYS A 30 6.91 -27.03 15.12
N LYS A 31 6.97 -26.01 15.97
CA LYS A 31 6.62 -26.11 17.41
C LYS A 31 5.17 -25.79 17.70
N SER A 32 4.46 -25.12 16.80
CA SER A 32 3.04 -24.81 16.98
C SER A 32 2.18 -26.06 17.08
N ASP A 33 1.18 -26.05 17.94
CA ASP A 33 0.15 -27.08 18.04
C ASP A 33 -0.86 -26.92 16.89
N ILE A 34 -1.19 -25.67 16.56
CA ILE A 34 -2.15 -25.31 15.53
C ILE A 34 -1.61 -24.12 14.73
N ILE A 35 -1.81 -24.15 13.42
CA ILE A 35 -1.51 -23.03 12.53
C ILE A 35 -2.82 -22.47 11.97
N LEU A 36 -3.07 -21.20 12.24
CA LEU A 36 -4.17 -20.43 11.67
C LEU A 36 -3.71 -19.85 10.34
N CYS A 37 -4.51 -19.97 9.29
CA CYS A 37 -4.14 -19.53 7.95
C CYS A 37 -5.35 -19.08 7.13
N GLU A 38 -5.15 -18.15 6.20
CA GLU A 38 -6.23 -17.62 5.38
C GLU A 38 -6.76 -18.66 4.37
N ASP A 39 -5.90 -19.19 3.52
CA ASP A 39 -6.22 -20.31 2.60
C ASP A 39 -5.38 -21.54 2.98
N THR A 40 -6.05 -22.57 3.49
CA THR A 40 -5.40 -23.83 3.89
C THR A 40 -4.68 -24.52 2.73
N ARG A 41 -5.15 -24.37 1.49
CA ARG A 41 -4.54 -25.00 0.32
C ARG A 41 -3.18 -24.36 -0.01
N ARG A 42 -3.09 -23.02 0.10
CA ARG A 42 -1.83 -22.28 -0.11
C ARG A 42 -0.86 -22.57 1.02
N SER A 43 -1.33 -22.51 2.24
CA SER A 43 -0.54 -22.80 3.44
C SER A 43 0.00 -24.25 3.42
N LEU A 44 -0.79 -25.23 2.99
CA LEU A 44 -0.33 -26.61 2.83
C LEU A 44 0.83 -26.74 1.84
N LYS A 45 0.84 -25.98 0.73
CA LYS A 45 1.96 -26.00 -0.23
C LYS A 45 3.26 -25.52 0.44
N LEU A 46 3.20 -24.40 1.19
CA LEU A 46 4.33 -23.87 1.95
C LEU A 46 4.83 -24.88 2.99
N LEU A 47 3.92 -25.38 3.82
CA LEU A 47 4.26 -26.28 4.92
C LEU A 47 4.80 -27.61 4.42
N ASN A 48 4.24 -28.16 3.34
CA ASN A 48 4.74 -29.41 2.73
C ASN A 48 6.15 -29.25 2.16
N TYR A 49 6.44 -28.10 1.53
CA TYR A 49 7.79 -27.82 1.03
C TYR A 49 8.84 -27.91 2.15
N TYR A 50 8.51 -27.39 3.35
CA TYR A 50 9.38 -27.46 4.53
C TYR A 50 9.15 -28.69 5.41
N LYS A 51 8.38 -29.68 4.93
CA LYS A 51 8.08 -30.94 5.64
C LYS A 51 7.48 -30.73 7.03
N ILE A 52 6.63 -29.69 7.17
CA ILE A 52 5.92 -29.34 8.39
C ILE A 52 4.50 -29.92 8.32
N LYS A 53 4.17 -30.85 9.24
CA LYS A 53 2.84 -31.45 9.34
C LYS A 53 2.17 -30.98 10.63
N LYS A 54 1.18 -30.10 10.50
CA LYS A 54 0.45 -29.49 11.64
C LYS A 54 -1.04 -29.40 11.34
N LYS A 55 -1.83 -29.31 12.40
CA LYS A 55 -3.26 -29.01 12.30
C LYS A 55 -3.42 -27.61 11.77
N LEU A 56 -4.19 -27.43 10.69
CA LEU A 56 -4.56 -26.13 10.16
C LEU A 56 -5.99 -25.78 10.53
N ILE A 57 -6.22 -24.52 10.86
CA ILE A 57 -7.55 -23.93 11.00
C ILE A 57 -7.62 -22.74 10.04
N SER A 58 -8.65 -22.74 9.20
CA SER A 58 -8.91 -21.60 8.33
C SER A 58 -9.35 -20.40 9.17
N TYR A 59 -8.66 -19.25 9.00
CA TYR A 59 -8.92 -18.02 9.71
C TYR A 59 -8.80 -16.85 8.72
N HIS A 60 -9.93 -16.36 8.26
CA HIS A 60 -10.02 -15.33 7.23
C HIS A 60 -11.11 -14.31 7.59
N LYS A 61 -11.15 -13.18 6.91
CA LYS A 61 -12.04 -12.05 7.19
C LYS A 61 -13.53 -12.42 7.37
N PHE A 62 -14.01 -13.50 6.74
CA PHE A 62 -15.42 -13.89 6.81
C PHE A 62 -15.74 -14.85 7.94
N ASN A 63 -14.74 -15.49 8.57
CA ASN A 63 -14.97 -16.43 9.67
C ASN A 63 -14.26 -16.05 10.97
N GLU A 64 -13.41 -15.01 10.98
CA GLU A 64 -12.59 -14.61 12.14
C GLU A 64 -13.45 -14.42 13.41
N GLN A 65 -14.62 -13.80 13.28
CA GLN A 65 -15.52 -13.60 14.42
C GLN A 65 -16.06 -14.94 14.98
N LYS A 66 -16.38 -15.89 14.10
CA LYS A 66 -16.91 -17.20 14.49
C LYS A 66 -15.87 -18.08 15.15
N GLU A 67 -14.64 -18.05 14.64
CA GLU A 67 -13.55 -18.90 15.14
C GLU A 67 -12.86 -18.32 16.39
N LEU A 68 -13.08 -17.04 16.69
CA LEU A 68 -12.36 -16.28 17.71
C LEU A 68 -12.39 -16.97 19.09
N GLN A 69 -13.59 -17.30 19.59
CA GLN A 69 -13.75 -17.87 20.93
C GLN A 69 -13.01 -19.21 21.08
N LYS A 70 -13.17 -20.10 20.11
CA LYS A 70 -12.50 -21.40 20.08
C LYS A 70 -10.97 -21.29 20.05
N ILE A 71 -10.45 -20.30 19.29
CA ILE A 71 -9.00 -20.06 19.21
C ILE A 71 -8.47 -19.55 20.55
N VAL A 72 -9.21 -18.64 21.19
CA VAL A 72 -8.85 -18.12 22.53
C VAL A 72 -8.87 -19.23 23.58
N GLU A 73 -9.82 -20.15 23.51
CA GLU A 73 -9.86 -21.33 24.41
C GLU A 73 -8.60 -22.20 24.26
N TYR A 74 -8.17 -22.50 23.02
CA TYR A 74 -6.93 -23.21 22.78
C TYR A 74 -5.70 -22.50 23.37
N LEU A 75 -5.66 -21.17 23.26
CA LEU A 75 -4.56 -20.38 23.82
C LEU A 75 -4.60 -20.39 25.37
N LYS A 76 -5.78 -20.35 25.99
CA LYS A 76 -5.97 -20.47 27.45
C LYS A 76 -5.62 -21.85 27.96
N GLU A 77 -5.79 -22.90 27.14
CA GLU A 77 -5.32 -24.27 27.47
C GLU A 77 -3.78 -24.39 27.40
N GLY A 78 -3.07 -23.31 27.11
CA GLY A 78 -1.61 -23.32 27.06
C GLY A 78 -1.02 -23.82 25.73
N LYS A 79 -1.82 -23.91 24.66
CA LYS A 79 -1.32 -24.27 23.33
C LYS A 79 -0.52 -23.14 22.69
N ILE A 80 0.40 -23.52 21.83
CA ILE A 80 1.18 -22.62 20.95
C ILE A 80 0.47 -22.53 19.61
N LEU A 81 -0.04 -21.35 19.26
CA LEU A 81 -0.67 -21.11 17.97
C LEU A 81 0.15 -20.16 17.12
N SER A 82 0.24 -20.45 15.83
CA SER A 82 0.79 -19.50 14.83
C SER A 82 -0.30 -18.99 13.93
N LEU A 83 -0.27 -17.70 13.64
CA LEU A 83 -1.07 -17.08 12.58
C LEU A 83 -0.15 -16.76 11.40
N ILE A 84 -0.51 -17.24 10.21
CA ILE A 84 0.14 -16.92 8.94
C ILE A 84 -0.88 -16.36 7.95
N SER A 85 -0.45 -15.47 7.07
CA SER A 85 -1.19 -15.04 5.88
C SER A 85 -0.75 -15.81 4.63
N ASP A 86 -1.44 -15.62 3.53
CA ASP A 86 -1.08 -16.24 2.25
C ASP A 86 0.29 -15.77 1.75
N ALA A 87 0.69 -14.52 2.10
CA ALA A 87 2.00 -13.94 1.78
C ALA A 87 2.32 -12.76 2.71
N GLY A 88 3.56 -12.65 3.17
CA GLY A 88 4.03 -11.53 3.96
C GLY A 88 3.64 -11.61 5.45
N THR A 89 3.44 -10.45 6.07
CA THR A 89 3.20 -10.31 7.50
C THR A 89 1.69 -10.25 7.80
N PRO A 90 1.14 -11.19 8.61
CA PRO A 90 -0.27 -11.20 8.97
C PRO A 90 -0.75 -9.92 9.66
N ALA A 91 -2.06 -9.69 9.64
CA ALA A 91 -2.75 -8.54 10.23
C ALA A 91 -2.46 -7.17 9.60
N LEU A 92 -1.62 -7.09 8.56
CA LEU A 92 -1.35 -5.87 7.78
C LEU A 92 -2.07 -5.96 6.43
N SER A 93 -3.28 -5.48 6.33
CA SER A 93 -4.24 -5.68 5.23
C SER A 93 -4.78 -7.11 5.10
N ASP A 94 -4.45 -7.97 6.06
CA ASP A 94 -4.80 -9.37 6.18
C ASP A 94 -5.61 -9.62 7.47
N PRO A 95 -6.27 -10.79 7.62
CA PRO A 95 -6.94 -11.19 8.86
C PRO A 95 -5.96 -11.27 10.03
N GLY A 96 -6.47 -11.07 11.25
CA GLY A 96 -5.67 -11.27 12.47
C GLY A 96 -5.78 -10.17 13.50
N LEU A 97 -6.10 -8.92 13.09
CA LEU A 97 -6.18 -7.80 14.02
C LEU A 97 -7.18 -8.05 15.15
N LEU A 98 -8.33 -8.65 14.84
CA LEU A 98 -9.36 -8.99 15.81
C LEU A 98 -8.84 -10.02 16.84
N LEU A 99 -8.15 -11.06 16.39
CA LEU A 99 -7.55 -12.07 17.26
C LEU A 99 -6.47 -11.47 18.15
N ILE A 100 -5.59 -10.64 17.60
CA ILE A 100 -4.53 -9.96 18.37
C ILE A 100 -5.14 -9.12 19.49
N LYS A 101 -6.16 -8.30 19.18
CA LYS A 101 -6.88 -7.49 20.19
C LYS A 101 -7.47 -8.37 21.29
N CYS A 102 -8.17 -9.44 20.91
CA CYS A 102 -8.78 -10.36 21.86
C CYS A 102 -7.73 -11.07 22.73
N CYS A 103 -6.58 -11.44 22.18
CA CYS A 103 -5.47 -12.00 22.97
C CYS A 103 -4.98 -10.99 24.01
N ILE A 104 -4.77 -9.73 23.64
CA ILE A 104 -4.33 -8.67 24.55
C ILE A 104 -5.34 -8.48 25.68
N GLU A 105 -6.63 -8.39 25.37
CA GLU A 105 -7.73 -8.24 26.34
C GLU A 105 -7.82 -9.41 27.32
N ASN A 106 -7.41 -10.61 26.88
CA ASN A 106 -7.40 -11.82 27.72
C ASN A 106 -6.03 -12.11 28.38
N ASN A 107 -5.07 -11.15 28.34
CA ASN A 107 -3.70 -11.32 28.86
C ASN A 107 -2.94 -12.50 28.23
N ILE A 108 -3.26 -12.87 27.00
CA ILE A 108 -2.56 -13.89 26.22
C ILE A 108 -1.40 -13.23 25.48
N GLN A 109 -0.20 -13.79 25.61
CA GLN A 109 0.99 -13.23 24.98
C GLN A 109 0.96 -13.38 23.46
N VAL A 110 1.30 -12.29 22.74
CA VAL A 110 1.41 -12.26 21.28
C VAL A 110 2.87 -12.00 20.92
N TYR A 111 3.46 -12.91 20.15
CA TYR A 111 4.87 -12.87 19.78
C TYR A 111 5.03 -12.57 18.29
N PRO A 112 5.73 -11.50 17.90
CA PRO A 112 6.06 -11.24 16.49
C PRO A 112 7.23 -12.11 16.05
N ILE A 113 7.10 -12.72 14.88
CA ILE A 113 8.20 -13.39 14.19
C ILE A 113 8.51 -12.60 12.92
N PRO A 114 9.59 -11.79 12.93
CA PRO A 114 9.98 -10.97 11.79
C PRO A 114 10.23 -11.81 10.54
N GLY A 115 9.93 -11.24 9.39
CA GLY A 115 10.17 -11.90 8.12
C GLY A 115 9.74 -11.04 6.92
N PRO A 116 9.46 -11.65 5.77
CA PRO A 116 9.14 -10.95 4.54
C PRO A 116 7.93 -10.02 4.66
N SER A 117 8.04 -8.85 4.03
CA SER A 117 6.96 -7.86 3.95
C SER A 117 7.08 -7.09 2.64
N ALA A 118 6.05 -7.13 1.81
CA ALA A 118 6.02 -6.39 0.56
C ALA A 118 6.11 -4.86 0.79
N ILE A 119 5.62 -4.37 1.94
CA ILE A 119 5.62 -2.96 2.31
C ILE A 119 7.05 -2.45 2.46
N THR A 120 7.81 -3.08 3.38
CA THR A 120 9.19 -2.67 3.67
C THR A 120 10.13 -2.97 2.51
N THR A 121 9.93 -4.09 1.81
CA THR A 121 10.72 -4.47 0.63
C THR A 121 10.55 -3.42 -0.48
N ALA A 122 9.33 -3.01 -0.81
CA ALA A 122 9.11 -1.98 -1.83
C ALA A 122 9.64 -0.61 -1.38
N ALA A 123 9.39 -0.21 -0.13
CA ALA A 123 9.85 1.06 0.39
C ALA A 123 11.39 1.17 0.36
N SER A 124 12.11 0.11 0.76
CA SER A 124 13.58 0.10 0.84
C SER A 124 14.28 0.24 -0.52
N VAL A 125 13.64 -0.21 -1.61
CA VAL A 125 14.20 -0.13 -2.97
C VAL A 125 13.55 0.95 -3.83
N SER A 126 12.60 1.71 -3.31
CA SER A 126 11.93 2.79 -4.05
C SER A 126 12.90 3.91 -4.43
N GLY A 127 13.89 4.19 -3.60
CA GLY A 127 14.78 5.34 -3.70
C GLY A 127 14.16 6.62 -3.16
N PHE A 128 13.04 6.52 -2.41
CA PHE A 128 12.34 7.65 -1.81
C PHE A 128 12.71 7.81 -0.33
N ASP A 129 11.96 8.64 0.39
CA ASP A 129 12.21 8.97 1.78
C ASP A 129 12.03 7.76 2.72
N ASP A 130 12.74 7.76 3.84
CA ASP A 130 12.65 6.75 4.90
C ASP A 130 11.32 6.81 5.67
N LYS A 131 10.62 7.97 5.60
CA LYS A 131 9.32 8.16 6.23
C LYS A 131 8.21 7.85 5.24
N PHE A 132 7.39 6.86 5.54
CA PHE A 132 6.26 6.50 4.70
C PHE A 132 5.01 6.16 5.51
N LEU A 133 3.86 6.33 4.87
CA LEU A 133 2.56 5.89 5.34
C LEU A 133 2.09 4.71 4.50
N PHE A 134 1.85 3.59 5.12
CA PHE A 134 1.19 2.46 4.48
C PHE A 134 -0.32 2.61 4.59
N TYR A 135 -0.98 2.75 3.46
CA TYR A 135 -2.44 2.86 3.38
C TYR A 135 -3.11 1.49 3.16
N GLY A 136 -2.47 0.56 2.44
CA GLY A 136 -3.04 -0.71 2.04
C GLY A 136 -3.78 -0.66 0.72
N PHE A 137 -4.90 -1.40 0.60
CA PHE A 137 -5.71 -1.42 -0.62
C PHE A 137 -6.56 -0.16 -0.76
N LEU A 138 -6.57 0.41 -1.95
CA LEU A 138 -7.35 1.59 -2.28
C LEU A 138 -8.85 1.27 -2.42
N PRO A 139 -9.74 2.22 -2.11
CA PRO A 139 -11.17 2.08 -2.35
C PRO A 139 -11.48 1.77 -3.81
N LYS A 140 -12.53 0.95 -4.02
CA LYS A 140 -12.98 0.58 -5.37
C LYS A 140 -13.92 1.61 -5.98
N LYS A 141 -14.65 2.37 -5.14
CA LYS A 141 -15.60 3.42 -5.56
C LYS A 141 -14.86 4.73 -5.74
N GLU A 142 -15.09 5.40 -6.86
CA GLU A 142 -14.41 6.66 -7.22
C GLU A 142 -14.58 7.76 -6.17
N ASN A 143 -15.79 7.97 -5.66
CA ASN A 143 -16.04 8.99 -4.65
C ASN A 143 -15.24 8.76 -3.36
N ASP A 144 -15.08 7.51 -2.92
CA ASP A 144 -14.29 7.16 -1.74
C ASP A 144 -12.79 7.29 -2.03
N LEU A 145 -12.38 6.98 -3.26
CA LEU A 145 -11.00 7.14 -3.73
C LEU A 145 -10.59 8.62 -3.75
N ILE A 146 -11.45 9.49 -4.30
CA ILE A 146 -11.23 10.95 -4.33
C ILE A 146 -11.12 11.50 -2.90
N LYS A 147 -12.02 11.12 -2.00
CA LYS A 147 -11.94 11.51 -0.58
C LYS A 147 -10.62 11.07 0.05
N THR A 148 -10.23 9.80 -0.19
CA THR A 148 -8.96 9.26 0.31
C THR A 148 -7.77 10.07 -0.21
N PHE A 149 -7.69 10.33 -1.50
CA PHE A 149 -6.57 11.07 -2.07
C PHE A 149 -6.54 12.54 -1.64
N ASN A 150 -7.70 13.18 -1.45
CA ASN A 150 -7.77 14.51 -0.87
C ASN A 150 -7.17 14.59 0.54
N ASN A 151 -7.32 13.53 1.35
CA ASN A 151 -6.72 13.45 2.67
C ASN A 151 -5.21 13.16 2.60
N LEU A 152 -4.76 12.39 1.60
CA LEU A 152 -3.37 11.94 1.49
C LEU A 152 -2.47 12.91 0.72
N LYS A 153 -3.02 13.69 -0.23
CA LYS A 153 -2.23 14.51 -1.16
C LYS A 153 -1.31 15.53 -0.51
N ASN A 154 -1.65 16.01 0.70
CA ASN A 154 -0.88 17.02 1.40
C ASN A 154 0.08 16.46 2.46
N LEU A 155 0.12 15.14 2.63
CA LEU A 155 1.01 14.52 3.59
C LEU A 155 2.47 14.58 3.10
N ASP A 156 3.36 14.97 4.00
CA ASP A 156 4.81 15.05 3.74
C ASP A 156 5.50 13.70 4.05
N TYR A 157 4.91 12.62 3.52
CA TYR A 157 5.40 11.26 3.61
C TYR A 157 5.31 10.58 2.27
N SER A 158 6.18 9.59 2.03
CA SER A 158 5.97 8.62 0.97
C SER A 158 4.73 7.79 1.27
N LEU A 159 3.96 7.41 0.25
CA LEU A 159 2.70 6.67 0.40
C LEU A 159 2.84 5.29 -0.22
N VAL A 160 2.47 4.25 0.52
CA VAL A 160 2.56 2.86 0.05
C VAL A 160 1.16 2.26 -0.09
N PHE A 161 0.87 1.71 -1.27
CA PHE A 161 -0.42 1.12 -1.63
C PHE A 161 -0.26 -0.31 -2.17
N PHE A 162 -1.25 -1.16 -1.91
CA PHE A 162 -1.44 -2.42 -2.62
C PHE A 162 -2.45 -2.24 -3.74
N ILE A 163 -2.08 -2.62 -4.96
CA ILE A 163 -2.92 -2.44 -6.15
C ILE A 163 -2.97 -3.74 -6.96
N PRO A 164 -4.17 -4.28 -7.24
CA PRO A 164 -4.29 -5.35 -8.22
C PRO A 164 -3.79 -4.89 -9.59
N GLY A 165 -2.88 -5.65 -10.20
CA GLY A 165 -2.22 -5.26 -11.45
C GLY A 165 -3.20 -4.90 -12.58
N ILE A 166 -4.32 -5.64 -12.67
CA ILE A 166 -5.40 -5.37 -13.64
C ILE A 166 -6.03 -3.99 -13.52
N LYS A 167 -5.87 -3.30 -12.37
CA LYS A 167 -6.45 -1.98 -12.10
C LYS A 167 -5.45 -0.85 -12.13
N ILE A 168 -4.18 -1.11 -12.42
CA ILE A 168 -3.13 -0.08 -12.35
C ILE A 168 -3.45 1.15 -13.21
N ASN A 169 -3.88 0.95 -14.46
CA ASN A 169 -4.18 2.05 -15.36
C ASN A 169 -5.36 2.93 -14.87
N PHE A 170 -6.34 2.31 -14.21
CA PHE A 170 -7.41 3.05 -13.55
C PHE A 170 -6.86 3.98 -12.45
N TYR A 171 -6.04 3.46 -11.55
CA TYR A 171 -5.46 4.26 -10.46
C TYR A 171 -4.41 5.28 -10.94
N LEU A 172 -3.68 5.01 -12.03
CA LEU A 172 -2.72 5.96 -12.58
C LEU A 172 -3.37 7.29 -12.98
N ASN A 173 -4.60 7.28 -13.50
CA ASN A 173 -5.32 8.51 -13.83
C ASN A 173 -5.55 9.37 -12.58
N PHE A 174 -6.01 8.75 -11.49
CA PHE A 174 -6.20 9.44 -10.21
C PHE A 174 -4.86 9.88 -9.58
N PHE A 175 -3.81 9.10 -9.70
CA PHE A 175 -2.48 9.51 -9.22
C PHE A 175 -1.98 10.74 -9.94
N LYS A 176 -2.18 10.84 -11.26
CA LYS A 176 -1.82 12.03 -12.05
C LYS A 176 -2.57 13.27 -11.60
N GLU A 177 -3.84 13.12 -11.25
CA GLU A 177 -4.68 14.23 -10.80
C GLU A 177 -4.31 14.70 -9.39
N HIS A 178 -4.11 13.78 -8.46
CA HIS A 178 -3.98 14.10 -7.04
C HIS A 178 -2.54 14.22 -6.53
N PHE A 179 -1.59 13.53 -7.17
CA PHE A 179 -0.18 13.49 -6.76
C PHE A 179 0.77 14.03 -7.83
N PHE A 180 0.30 14.96 -8.63
CA PHE A 180 1.09 15.62 -9.66
C PHE A 180 2.43 16.14 -9.12
N GLY A 181 3.52 15.90 -9.85
CA GLY A 181 4.87 16.34 -9.48
C GLY A 181 5.58 15.49 -8.46
N ARG A 182 4.97 14.38 -8.00
CA ARG A 182 5.65 13.35 -7.22
C ARG A 182 6.19 12.25 -8.13
N ASP A 183 7.13 11.49 -7.63
CA ASP A 183 7.64 10.30 -8.29
C ASP A 183 6.84 9.07 -7.86
N ILE A 184 6.77 8.08 -8.73
CA ILE A 184 6.10 6.80 -8.50
C ILE A 184 7.08 5.65 -8.70
N PHE A 185 7.06 4.71 -7.77
CA PHE A 185 7.72 3.42 -7.88
C PHE A 185 6.67 2.32 -7.85
N ILE A 186 6.69 1.43 -8.84
CA ILE A 186 5.78 0.28 -8.93
C ILE A 186 6.62 -0.98 -8.89
N ALA A 187 6.47 -1.75 -7.81
CA ALA A 187 7.06 -3.07 -7.67
C ALA A 187 6.02 -4.14 -8.02
N ARG A 188 6.30 -4.94 -9.04
CA ARG A 188 5.45 -6.02 -9.50
C ARG A 188 6.11 -7.36 -9.21
N GLU A 189 5.35 -8.30 -8.62
CA GLU A 189 5.75 -9.68 -8.41
C GLU A 189 7.13 -9.81 -7.71
N MET A 190 7.36 -8.99 -6.66
CA MET A 190 8.62 -8.98 -5.90
C MET A 190 8.98 -10.39 -5.41
N SER A 191 10.26 -10.71 -5.50
CA SER A 191 10.89 -12.02 -5.21
C SER A 191 10.36 -13.20 -6.03
N LYS A 192 9.57 -12.96 -7.10
CA LYS A 192 9.08 -13.98 -8.02
C LYS A 192 9.85 -13.93 -9.35
N ILE A 193 9.66 -14.97 -10.20
CA ILE A 193 10.36 -15.11 -11.50
C ILE A 193 10.13 -13.90 -12.43
N HIS A 194 8.97 -13.27 -12.35
CA HIS A 194 8.61 -12.12 -13.19
C HIS A 194 8.67 -10.80 -12.42
N GLU A 195 9.59 -10.69 -11.47
CA GLU A 195 9.84 -9.45 -10.75
C GLU A 195 10.17 -8.30 -11.71
N THR A 196 9.47 -7.17 -11.55
CA THR A 196 9.64 -6.00 -12.43
C THR A 196 9.43 -4.72 -11.63
N PHE A 197 10.28 -3.74 -11.89
CA PHE A 197 10.24 -2.42 -11.24
C PHE A 197 10.09 -1.32 -12.26
N TYR A 198 9.18 -0.36 -11.97
CA TYR A 198 8.99 0.85 -12.77
C TYR A 198 9.24 2.06 -11.88
N ARG A 199 10.00 3.04 -12.38
CA ARG A 199 10.31 4.31 -11.70
C ARG A 199 10.13 5.44 -12.69
N GLU A 200 9.18 6.32 -12.39
CA GLU A 200 8.79 7.39 -13.29
C GLU A 200 8.29 8.60 -12.49
N LYS A 201 8.20 9.76 -13.12
CA LYS A 201 7.38 10.85 -12.59
C LYS A 201 5.91 10.55 -12.84
N ILE A 202 5.06 10.83 -11.87
CA ILE A 202 3.62 10.53 -11.98
C ILE A 202 2.98 11.18 -13.20
N ASN A 203 3.38 12.41 -13.55
CA ASN A 203 2.87 13.12 -14.72
C ASN A 203 3.36 12.54 -16.06
N GLU A 204 4.47 11.81 -16.08
CA GLU A 204 5.12 11.28 -17.29
C GLU A 204 4.79 9.80 -17.53
N ILE A 205 4.45 9.03 -16.49
CA ILE A 205 4.16 7.60 -16.63
C ILE A 205 3.00 7.37 -17.61
N LYS A 206 3.27 6.53 -18.59
CA LYS A 206 2.25 6.14 -19.58
C LYS A 206 1.43 4.96 -19.08
N PRO A 207 0.15 4.86 -19.47
CA PRO A 207 -0.64 3.67 -19.21
C PRO A 207 0.06 2.42 -19.77
N PHE A 208 0.00 1.32 -19.05
CA PHE A 208 0.52 0.05 -19.52
C PHE A 208 -0.32 -0.47 -20.69
N LYS A 209 0.35 -0.81 -21.80
CA LYS A 209 -0.30 -1.32 -23.02
C LYS A 209 -0.94 -2.70 -22.81
N THR A 210 -0.35 -3.50 -21.93
CA THR A 210 -0.84 -4.84 -21.59
C THR A 210 -1.31 -4.87 -20.14
N THR A 211 -2.34 -5.66 -19.87
CA THR A 211 -2.84 -5.85 -18.51
C THR A 211 -1.77 -6.50 -17.64
N LEU A 212 -1.37 -5.82 -16.58
CA LEU A 212 -0.47 -6.40 -15.59
C LEU A 212 -1.23 -7.43 -14.74
N LYS A 213 -0.66 -8.64 -14.63
CA LYS A 213 -1.18 -9.67 -13.74
C LYS A 213 -0.46 -9.60 -12.39
N GLY A 214 -1.13 -10.11 -11.35
CA GLY A 214 -0.59 -10.17 -10.00
C GLY A 214 -0.86 -8.93 -9.18
N GLU A 215 -0.20 -8.84 -8.04
CA GLU A 215 -0.29 -7.72 -7.10
C GLU A 215 0.91 -6.78 -7.27
N LEU A 216 0.62 -5.51 -7.13
CA LEU A 216 1.60 -4.45 -7.18
C LEU A 216 1.71 -3.80 -5.81
N THR A 217 2.93 -3.51 -5.39
CA THR A 217 3.18 -2.56 -4.32
C THR A 217 3.63 -1.26 -4.95
N VAL A 218 2.83 -0.21 -4.76
CA VAL A 218 3.09 1.11 -5.33
C VAL A 218 3.54 2.04 -4.23
N VAL A 219 4.68 2.71 -4.46
CA VAL A 219 5.18 3.75 -3.57
C VAL A 219 5.15 5.07 -4.32
N ILE A 220 4.53 6.08 -3.72
CA ILE A 220 4.52 7.46 -4.21
C ILE A 220 5.41 8.28 -3.30
N SER A 221 6.35 9.03 -3.85
CA SER A 221 7.26 9.86 -3.07
C SER A 221 6.51 10.93 -2.27
N LYS A 222 7.15 11.49 -1.24
CA LYS A 222 6.66 12.71 -0.59
C LYS A 222 6.65 13.89 -1.56
N ILE A 223 6.07 15.00 -1.13
CA ILE A 223 6.17 16.27 -1.85
C ILE A 223 7.62 16.77 -1.73
N TYR A 224 8.31 16.89 -2.86
CA TYR A 224 9.61 17.57 -2.87
C TYR A 224 9.39 19.09 -2.79
N ASN A 225 9.81 19.68 -1.68
CA ASN A 225 9.58 21.11 -1.35
C ASN A 225 10.23 22.12 -2.31
N ASN A 226 10.83 21.69 -3.42
CA ASN A 226 11.43 22.62 -4.38
C ASN A 226 10.45 23.23 -5.38
N ASN A 227 9.21 22.75 -5.47
CA ASN A 227 8.13 23.42 -6.19
C ASN A 227 6.80 22.88 -5.67
N LYS A 228 5.95 23.75 -5.14
CA LYS A 228 4.51 23.44 -5.00
C LYS A 228 3.96 23.19 -6.41
N TYR A 229 3.92 21.93 -6.82
CA TYR A 229 3.32 21.58 -8.10
C TYR A 229 1.80 21.66 -7.97
N ILE A 230 1.28 22.82 -8.31
CA ILE A 230 -0.16 22.99 -8.49
C ILE A 230 -0.58 22.30 -9.80
N SER A 231 -1.66 21.54 -9.79
CA SER A 231 -2.20 20.88 -10.98
C SER A 231 -2.66 21.90 -12.03
N GLU A 232 -2.64 21.53 -13.32
CA GLU A 232 -3.16 22.39 -14.39
C GLU A 232 -4.63 22.73 -14.18
N VAL A 233 -5.43 21.79 -13.66
CA VAL A 233 -6.83 21.97 -13.30
C VAL A 233 -7.00 23.07 -12.23
N GLU A 234 -6.15 23.07 -11.22
CA GLU A 234 -6.21 24.03 -10.12
C GLU A 234 -5.72 25.42 -10.55
N ILE A 235 -4.69 25.50 -11.43
CA ILE A 235 -4.27 26.73 -12.08
C ILE A 235 -5.40 27.27 -12.97
N THR A 236 -6.05 26.42 -13.75
CA THR A 236 -7.18 26.78 -14.63
C THR A 236 -8.35 27.34 -13.83
N LYS A 237 -8.67 26.72 -12.69
CA LYS A 237 -9.73 27.18 -11.79
C LYS A 237 -9.41 28.58 -11.23
N GLN A 238 -8.21 28.77 -10.68
CA GLN A 238 -7.76 30.08 -10.16
C GLN A 238 -7.69 31.12 -11.28
N ALA A 239 -7.17 30.76 -12.47
CA ALA A 239 -7.10 31.66 -13.60
C ALA A 239 -8.48 32.10 -14.09
N ASN A 240 -9.46 31.20 -14.17
CA ASN A 240 -10.84 31.56 -14.52
C ASN A 240 -11.48 32.52 -13.52
N GLU A 241 -11.20 32.39 -12.23
CA GLU A 241 -11.69 33.30 -11.20
C GLU A 241 -11.03 34.69 -11.30
N TYR A 242 -9.71 34.72 -11.44
CA TYR A 242 -8.95 35.97 -11.45
C TYR A 242 -9.10 36.73 -12.77
N LEU A 243 -9.20 36.06 -13.92
CA LEU A 243 -9.42 36.69 -15.22
C LEU A 243 -10.77 37.44 -15.33
N LYS A 244 -11.70 37.23 -14.40
CA LYS A 244 -12.94 38.03 -14.29
C LYS A 244 -12.70 39.44 -13.75
N LYS A 245 -11.59 39.64 -12.98
CA LYS A 245 -11.32 40.87 -12.22
C LYS A 245 -10.01 41.55 -12.60
N TYR A 246 -9.05 40.82 -13.15
CA TYR A 246 -7.69 41.31 -13.36
C TYR A 246 -7.23 41.08 -14.82
N SER A 247 -6.22 41.83 -15.24
CA SER A 247 -5.59 41.64 -16.56
C SER A 247 -4.84 40.31 -16.62
N LEU A 248 -4.63 39.77 -17.84
CA LEU A 248 -3.89 38.52 -18.03
C LEU A 248 -2.48 38.60 -17.41
N LYS A 249 -1.82 39.76 -17.54
CA LYS A 249 -0.47 39.98 -16.99
C LYS A 249 -0.50 39.90 -15.45
N ASP A 250 -1.48 40.53 -14.81
CA ASP A 250 -1.64 40.51 -13.35
C ASP A 250 -1.99 39.11 -12.83
N VAL A 251 -2.87 38.38 -13.52
CA VAL A 251 -3.24 37.02 -13.17
C VAL A 251 -2.02 36.10 -13.23
N VAL A 252 -1.20 36.20 -14.28
CA VAL A 252 0.03 35.44 -14.40
C VAL A 252 0.99 35.76 -13.25
N GLU A 253 1.13 37.02 -12.90
CA GLU A 253 2.00 37.43 -11.80
C GLU A 253 1.48 36.94 -10.44
N LEU A 254 0.19 37.12 -10.16
CA LEU A 254 -0.45 36.69 -8.93
C LEU A 254 -0.33 35.18 -8.71
N ILE A 255 -0.72 34.38 -9.71
CA ILE A 255 -0.67 32.91 -9.59
C ILE A 255 0.78 32.41 -9.51
N SER A 256 1.69 32.96 -10.34
CA SER A 256 3.08 32.53 -10.32
C SER A 256 3.79 32.84 -9.01
N LYS A 257 3.52 33.99 -8.38
CA LYS A 257 4.06 34.36 -7.06
C LYS A 257 3.42 33.55 -5.95
N LYS A 258 2.10 33.40 -5.95
CA LYS A 258 1.35 32.66 -4.93
C LYS A 258 1.73 31.19 -4.89
N GLU A 259 1.78 30.55 -6.05
CA GLU A 259 2.00 29.11 -6.18
C GLU A 259 3.47 28.74 -6.44
N LYS A 260 4.37 29.74 -6.54
CA LYS A 260 5.82 29.58 -6.83
C LYS A 260 6.10 28.76 -8.08
N ILE A 261 5.35 28.97 -9.15
CA ILE A 261 5.50 28.30 -10.45
C ILE A 261 5.95 29.25 -11.55
N SER A 262 6.45 28.69 -12.67
CA SER A 262 6.98 29.51 -13.75
C SER A 262 5.89 30.37 -14.40
N ARG A 263 6.21 31.65 -14.71
CA ARG A 263 5.30 32.58 -15.38
C ARG A 263 4.85 32.04 -16.73
N ASN A 264 5.75 31.39 -17.49
CA ASN A 264 5.45 30.84 -18.81
C ASN A 264 4.33 29.78 -18.73
N ARG A 265 4.40 28.86 -17.73
CA ARG A 265 3.37 27.84 -17.55
C ARG A 265 1.99 28.42 -17.25
N VAL A 266 1.92 29.41 -16.35
CA VAL A 266 0.66 30.09 -16.03
C VAL A 266 0.13 30.86 -17.24
N TYR A 267 1.02 31.51 -17.99
CA TYR A 267 0.66 32.28 -19.19
C TYR A 267 0.02 31.40 -20.26
N GLU A 268 0.62 30.23 -20.57
CA GLU A 268 0.06 29.28 -21.55
C GLU A 268 -1.35 28.83 -21.16
N ILE A 269 -1.59 28.51 -19.88
CA ILE A 269 -2.91 28.10 -19.38
C ILE A 269 -3.92 29.25 -19.50
N CYS A 270 -3.53 30.48 -19.12
CA CYS A 270 -4.38 31.65 -19.25
C CYS A 270 -4.72 31.99 -20.72
N LEU A 271 -3.80 31.75 -21.65
CA LEU A 271 -4.04 31.91 -23.08
C LEU A 271 -5.05 30.89 -23.60
N LYS A 272 -4.91 29.61 -23.24
CA LYS A 272 -5.89 28.58 -23.62
C LYS A 272 -7.30 28.98 -23.18
N ILE A 273 -7.45 29.39 -21.91
CA ILE A 273 -8.75 29.85 -21.37
C ILE A 273 -9.34 31.02 -22.16
N LYS A 274 -8.49 32.00 -22.57
CA LYS A 274 -8.98 33.15 -23.34
C LYS A 274 -9.38 32.76 -24.76
N ASN A 275 -8.65 31.83 -25.39
CA ASN A 275 -8.96 31.38 -26.75
C ASN A 275 -10.23 30.53 -26.78
N ASP A 276 -10.43 29.66 -25.79
CA ASP A 276 -11.67 28.86 -25.64
C ASP A 276 -12.91 29.75 -25.43
N LYS A 277 -12.76 30.89 -24.73
CA LYS A 277 -13.85 31.87 -24.57
C LYS A 277 -14.14 32.77 -25.77
N LYS A 278 -13.24 32.82 -26.76
CA LYS A 278 -13.45 33.57 -28.02
C LYS A 278 -14.12 32.69 -29.08
N ASN A 279 -14.05 31.37 -28.94
CA ASN A 279 -14.59 30.41 -29.91
C ASN A 279 -15.97 29.85 -29.47
N ASN A 280 -16.47 30.28 -28.33
CA ASN A 280 -17.84 30.08 -27.84
C ASN A 280 -18.57 31.42 -27.70
#